data_598491e4601d9c505afef12668494d18
#
_entry.id   598491e4601d9c505afef12668494d18
#
_cell.length_a   1.000
_cell.length_b   1.000
_cell.length_c   1.000
_cell.angle_alpha   90.00
_cell.angle_beta   90.00
_cell.angle_gamma   90.00
#
_symmetry.space_group_name_H-M   'P 1'
#
loop_
_entity.id
_entity.type
_entity.pdbx_description
1 polymer ?
#
loop_
_entity_poly.entity_id
_entity_poly.type
_entity_poly.pdbx_seq_one_letter_code
_entity_poly.pdbx_strand_id
1 'polypeptide(L)'
;MQNTFVPALAGGHMTETEDEPDRDRVGTAQTVFEIVEQVRADTNPTLTDIAREVPYAKSTVFRHLQTLESLGLVVERSNGYQLGLRFLQLSQRACRSHPGYELAREKVAEIATETGERAQYIVEEHGEAVYLCRAVGARGVRTDPGIGSRIPLHSTAAGKAILAAMTAERAATILEEQPLAARTDATITDKRHLFEVLEQVRERGYSLNREGNVSGLNAVGVPVVVDDTVVGALSVSGPSHRLAGDRLTGELPDYLLGAANELELNVAYA
;
A
#
# COMPACT_ATOMS: atom_id res chain seq x y z
N MET A 1 -13.95 -8.41 -29.70
CA MET A 1 -12.50 -8.47 -29.79
C MET A 1 -11.99 -7.05 -29.78
N GLN A 2 -11.71 -6.50 -28.62
CA GLN A 2 -10.96 -5.23 -28.48
C GLN A 2 -9.98 -5.45 -27.33
N ASN A 3 -8.73 -5.57 -27.71
CA ASN A 3 -7.58 -5.75 -26.86
C ASN A 3 -7.29 -4.40 -26.19
N THR A 4 -7.66 -4.24 -24.92
CA THR A 4 -7.33 -3.05 -24.15
C THR A 4 -5.92 -3.27 -23.58
N PHE A 5 -4.97 -2.64 -24.21
CA PHE A 5 -3.58 -2.53 -23.78
C PHE A 5 -3.52 -1.82 -22.43
N VAL A 6 -3.13 -2.53 -21.38
CA VAL A 6 -2.77 -1.96 -20.09
C VAL A 6 -1.29 -1.62 -20.15
N PRO A 7 -0.86 -0.36 -20.01
CA PRO A 7 0.56 -0.06 -19.94
C PRO A 7 1.16 -0.68 -18.67
N ALA A 8 2.22 -1.45 -18.85
CA ALA A 8 3.09 -1.91 -17.77
C ALA A 8 3.54 -0.68 -16.96
N LEU A 9 3.36 -0.72 -15.66
CA LEU A 9 3.93 0.27 -14.74
C LEU A 9 5.45 0.19 -14.87
N ALA A 10 6.03 1.24 -15.45
CA ALA A 10 7.47 1.42 -15.51
C ALA A 10 8.02 1.34 -14.08
N GLY A 11 8.92 0.39 -13.88
CA GLY A 11 9.71 0.29 -12.67
C GLY A 11 10.39 1.63 -12.43
N GLY A 12 10.16 2.22 -11.24
CA GLY A 12 10.83 3.41 -10.83
C GLY A 12 12.34 3.18 -10.92
N HIS A 13 13.02 3.93 -11.79
CA HIS A 13 14.46 4.05 -11.78
C HIS A 13 14.84 4.59 -10.42
N MET A 14 15.49 3.76 -9.61
CA MET A 14 16.24 4.22 -8.46
C MET A 14 17.34 5.13 -9.01
N THR A 15 17.23 6.43 -8.77
CA THR A 15 18.32 7.36 -8.97
C THR A 15 19.45 6.94 -8.04
N GLU A 16 20.61 6.69 -8.62
CA GLU A 16 21.89 6.49 -7.93
C GLU A 16 22.13 7.69 -7.01
N THR A 17 21.86 7.53 -5.73
CA THR A 17 22.48 8.33 -4.69
C THR A 17 23.86 7.75 -4.45
N GLU A 18 24.89 8.59 -4.51
CA GLU A 18 26.29 8.25 -4.35
C GLU A 18 26.53 7.34 -3.14
N ASP A 19 27.22 6.26 -3.41
CA ASP A 19 27.69 5.15 -2.60
C ASP A 19 28.22 5.57 -1.21
N GLU A 20 27.41 5.40 -0.16
CA GLU A 20 27.97 4.90 1.07
C GLU A 20 28.06 3.37 0.95
N PRO A 21 29.23 2.75 1.21
CA PRO A 21 29.39 1.33 0.97
C PRO A 21 28.45 0.54 1.88
N ASP A 22 27.50 -0.14 1.25
CA ASP A 22 26.53 -1.08 1.82
C ASP A 22 27.23 -2.33 2.41
N ARG A 23 28.07 -2.09 3.44
CA ARG A 23 28.97 -3.10 4.02
C ARG A 23 28.27 -4.14 4.87
N ASP A 24 26.98 -3.95 5.21
CA ASP A 24 26.23 -4.84 6.13
C ASP A 24 25.10 -5.64 5.48
N ARG A 25 24.82 -5.46 4.18
CA ARG A 25 23.76 -6.20 3.51
C ARG A 25 24.27 -7.52 2.92
N VAL A 26 23.52 -8.60 3.18
CA VAL A 26 23.82 -9.92 2.62
C VAL A 26 23.27 -10.02 1.21
N GLY A 27 24.11 -9.83 0.20
CA GLY A 27 23.70 -9.81 -1.22
C GLY A 27 22.92 -11.05 -1.67
N THR A 28 23.19 -12.24 -1.06
CA THR A 28 22.40 -13.45 -1.34
C THR A 28 20.93 -13.30 -0.98
N ALA A 29 20.60 -12.61 0.12
CA ALA A 29 19.22 -12.37 0.50
C ALA A 29 18.51 -11.46 -0.50
N GLN A 30 19.19 -10.40 -0.96
CA GLN A 30 18.69 -9.50 -2.00
C GLN A 30 18.43 -10.25 -3.31
N THR A 31 19.41 -11.05 -3.78
CA THR A 31 19.27 -11.89 -4.99
C THR A 31 18.04 -12.80 -4.90
N VAL A 32 17.79 -13.43 -3.74
CA VAL A 32 16.62 -14.30 -3.53
C VAL A 32 15.33 -13.54 -3.70
N PHE A 33 15.20 -12.35 -3.09
CA PHE A 33 13.98 -11.55 -3.19
C PHE A 33 13.77 -10.99 -4.60
N GLU A 34 14.81 -10.57 -5.31
CA GLU A 34 14.71 -10.15 -6.71
C GLU A 34 14.17 -11.28 -7.59
N ILE A 35 14.63 -12.52 -7.41
CA ILE A 35 14.11 -13.69 -8.13
C ILE A 35 12.63 -13.95 -7.75
N VAL A 36 12.27 -13.88 -6.48
CA VAL A 36 10.88 -14.04 -6.02
C VAL A 36 9.97 -12.99 -6.65
N GLU A 37 10.42 -11.73 -6.75
CA GLU A 37 9.67 -10.66 -7.39
C GLU A 37 9.45 -10.93 -8.89
N GLN A 38 10.42 -11.52 -9.61
CA GLN A 38 10.23 -11.91 -11.00
C GLN A 38 9.21 -13.05 -11.15
N VAL A 39 9.22 -14.04 -10.22
CA VAL A 39 8.19 -15.08 -10.20
C VAL A 39 6.81 -14.51 -9.93
N ARG A 40 6.71 -13.43 -9.14
CA ARG A 40 5.45 -12.73 -8.85
C ARG A 40 4.95 -11.86 -10.01
N ALA A 41 5.87 -11.25 -10.76
CA ALA A 41 5.56 -10.22 -11.76
C ALA A 41 4.89 -10.79 -13.02
N ASP A 42 5.13 -12.05 -13.36
CA ASP A 42 4.61 -12.67 -14.57
C ASP A 42 3.79 -13.94 -14.27
N THR A 43 3.02 -14.37 -15.24
CA THR A 43 2.21 -15.59 -15.15
C THR A 43 3.04 -16.79 -15.60
N ASN A 44 3.53 -17.57 -14.65
CA ASN A 44 4.36 -18.76 -14.87
C ASN A 44 5.66 -18.49 -15.66
N PRO A 45 6.53 -17.56 -15.23
CA PRO A 45 7.78 -17.30 -15.93
C PRO A 45 8.67 -18.56 -15.93
N THR A 46 9.34 -18.83 -17.06
CA THR A 46 10.33 -19.89 -17.15
C THR A 46 11.66 -19.44 -16.52
N LEU A 47 12.55 -20.39 -16.22
CA LEU A 47 13.92 -20.07 -15.79
C LEU A 47 14.61 -19.06 -16.73
N THR A 48 14.34 -19.15 -18.03
CA THR A 48 14.95 -18.25 -19.02
C THR A 48 14.36 -16.84 -18.94
N ASP A 49 13.07 -16.74 -18.70
CA ASP A 49 12.40 -15.42 -18.54
C ASP A 49 12.89 -14.72 -17.28
N ILE A 50 12.93 -15.42 -16.16
CA ILE A 50 13.46 -14.87 -14.88
C ILE A 50 14.92 -14.43 -15.05
N ALA A 51 15.76 -15.27 -15.65
CA ALA A 51 17.19 -14.96 -15.83
C ALA A 51 17.47 -13.80 -16.81
N ARG A 52 16.50 -13.40 -17.62
CA ARG A 52 16.61 -12.23 -18.50
C ARG A 52 16.38 -10.92 -17.74
N GLU A 53 15.55 -10.94 -16.72
CA GLU A 53 15.10 -9.75 -15.97
C GLU A 53 15.99 -9.45 -14.76
N VAL A 54 16.92 -10.33 -14.40
CA VAL A 54 17.83 -10.14 -13.25
C VAL A 54 19.29 -10.12 -13.69
N PRO A 55 20.19 -9.40 -13.00
CA PRO A 55 21.60 -9.28 -13.39
C PRO A 55 22.45 -10.51 -13.01
N TYR A 56 21.88 -11.71 -13.00
CA TYR A 56 22.55 -12.94 -12.55
C TYR A 56 22.63 -13.99 -13.66
N ALA A 57 23.71 -14.80 -13.61
CA ALA A 57 23.83 -15.93 -14.51
C ALA A 57 22.67 -16.93 -14.34
N LYS A 58 22.18 -17.51 -15.43
CA LYS A 58 21.08 -18.49 -15.42
C LYS A 58 21.31 -19.66 -14.45
N SER A 59 22.56 -20.10 -14.30
CA SER A 59 22.93 -21.12 -13.32
C SER A 59 22.76 -20.68 -11.86
N THR A 60 22.99 -19.40 -11.58
CA THR A 60 22.76 -18.80 -10.27
C THR A 60 21.26 -18.74 -9.98
N VAL A 61 20.46 -18.22 -10.91
CA VAL A 61 19.00 -18.18 -10.80
C VAL A 61 18.43 -19.58 -10.55
N PHE A 62 18.88 -20.58 -11.31
CA PHE A 62 18.45 -21.97 -11.14
C PHE A 62 18.72 -22.51 -9.74
N ARG A 63 19.91 -22.28 -9.19
CA ARG A 63 20.25 -22.72 -7.82
C ARG A 63 19.38 -22.07 -6.75
N HIS A 64 19.07 -20.79 -6.92
CA HIS A 64 18.15 -20.08 -6.00
C HIS A 64 16.74 -20.62 -6.12
N LEU A 65 16.22 -20.86 -7.33
CA LEU A 65 14.89 -21.44 -7.53
C LEU A 65 14.78 -22.84 -6.90
N GLN A 66 15.78 -23.70 -7.06
CA GLN A 66 15.82 -25.01 -6.37
C GLN A 66 15.76 -24.88 -4.85
N THR A 67 16.50 -23.91 -4.29
CA THR A 67 16.47 -23.63 -2.86
C THR A 67 15.09 -23.14 -2.41
N LEU A 68 14.50 -22.19 -3.14
CA LEU A 68 13.16 -21.66 -2.87
C LEU A 68 12.09 -22.75 -2.97
N GLU A 69 12.23 -23.67 -3.94
CA GLU A 69 11.33 -24.81 -4.09
C GLU A 69 11.46 -25.78 -2.91
N SER A 70 12.67 -26.12 -2.49
CA SER A 70 12.89 -26.97 -1.31
C SER A 70 12.31 -26.38 -0.02
N LEU A 71 12.21 -25.04 0.04
CA LEU A 71 11.59 -24.32 1.14
C LEU A 71 10.06 -24.14 0.97
N GLY A 72 9.48 -24.56 -0.16
CA GLY A 72 8.05 -24.38 -0.46
C GLY A 72 7.64 -22.94 -0.77
N LEU A 73 8.61 -22.06 -1.08
CA LEU A 73 8.38 -20.66 -1.44
C LEU A 73 8.10 -20.48 -2.93
N VAL A 74 8.58 -21.40 -3.76
CA VAL A 74 8.32 -21.46 -5.20
C VAL A 74 7.89 -22.88 -5.55
N VAL A 75 7.10 -23.04 -6.61
CA VAL A 75 6.69 -24.33 -7.16
C VAL A 75 6.96 -24.34 -8.65
N GLU A 76 7.73 -25.32 -9.13
CA GLU A 76 7.89 -25.56 -10.54
C GLU A 76 6.66 -26.29 -11.11
N ARG A 77 6.17 -25.83 -12.25
CA ARG A 77 5.07 -26.41 -13.02
C ARG A 77 5.54 -26.72 -14.43
N SER A 78 4.74 -27.48 -15.17
CA SER A 78 5.06 -27.83 -16.57
C SER A 78 5.25 -26.61 -17.50
N ASN A 79 4.73 -25.45 -17.11
CA ASN A 79 4.74 -24.20 -17.88
C ASN A 79 5.53 -23.05 -17.22
N GLY A 80 6.30 -23.32 -16.16
CA GLY A 80 7.11 -22.30 -15.47
C GLY A 80 7.01 -22.35 -13.95
N TYR A 81 7.47 -21.29 -13.28
CA TYR A 81 7.50 -21.17 -11.83
C TYR A 81 6.31 -20.35 -11.30
N GLN A 82 5.86 -20.67 -10.10
CA GLN A 82 4.80 -19.96 -9.36
C GLN A 82 5.22 -19.74 -7.92
N LEU A 83 4.66 -18.69 -7.26
CA LEU A 83 4.82 -18.53 -5.82
C LEU A 83 4.17 -19.70 -5.07
N GLY A 84 4.87 -20.25 -4.10
CA GLY A 84 4.39 -21.32 -3.22
C GLY A 84 3.39 -20.80 -2.19
N LEU A 85 2.44 -21.64 -1.78
CA LEU A 85 1.41 -21.27 -0.79
C LEU A 85 1.97 -21.00 0.62
N ARG A 86 3.23 -21.27 0.87
CA ARG A 86 3.91 -20.91 2.13
C ARG A 86 3.88 -19.39 2.37
N PHE A 87 3.85 -18.57 1.32
CA PHE A 87 3.68 -17.11 1.45
C PHE A 87 2.36 -16.73 2.11
N LEU A 88 1.28 -17.51 1.94
CA LEU A 88 0.01 -17.26 2.65
C LEU A 88 0.17 -17.40 4.16
N GLN A 89 0.92 -18.40 4.62
CA GLN A 89 1.17 -18.59 6.06
C GLN A 89 1.97 -17.42 6.63
N LEU A 90 3.00 -16.97 5.91
CA LEU A 90 3.84 -15.84 6.32
C LEU A 90 3.02 -14.55 6.34
N SER A 91 2.24 -14.29 5.29
CA SER A 91 1.41 -13.09 5.19
C SER A 91 0.34 -13.02 6.27
N GLN A 92 -0.33 -14.14 6.59
CA GLN A 92 -1.30 -14.17 7.68
C GLN A 92 -0.66 -13.82 9.03
N ARG A 93 0.54 -14.33 9.29
CA ARG A 93 1.27 -13.97 10.52
C ARG A 93 1.65 -12.49 10.54
N ALA A 94 2.14 -11.95 9.42
CA ALA A 94 2.49 -10.54 9.30
C ALA A 94 1.26 -9.65 9.53
N CYS A 95 0.13 -9.93 8.87
CA CYS A 95 -1.09 -9.16 9.08
C CYS A 95 -1.57 -9.19 10.53
N ARG A 96 -1.60 -10.37 11.16
CA ARG A 96 -2.05 -10.53 12.55
C ARG A 96 -1.10 -9.94 13.60
N SER A 97 0.10 -9.53 13.22
CA SER A 97 0.99 -8.80 14.13
C SER A 97 0.59 -7.32 14.29
N HIS A 98 -0.25 -6.79 13.40
CA HIS A 98 -0.77 -5.45 13.53
C HIS A 98 -1.95 -5.40 14.51
N PRO A 99 -1.96 -4.46 15.46
CA PRO A 99 -3.05 -4.30 16.41
C PRO A 99 -4.39 -4.13 15.69
N GLY A 100 -5.41 -4.87 16.12
CA GLY A 100 -6.76 -4.76 15.59
C GLY A 100 -6.96 -5.22 14.13
N TYR A 101 -6.04 -5.97 13.53
CA TYR A 101 -6.14 -6.38 12.11
C TYR A 101 -7.48 -7.04 11.75
N GLU A 102 -7.94 -8.02 12.54
CA GLU A 102 -9.20 -8.72 12.24
C GLU A 102 -10.41 -7.78 12.35
N LEU A 103 -10.43 -6.90 13.37
CA LEU A 103 -11.45 -5.88 13.55
C LEU A 103 -11.46 -4.86 12.40
N ALA A 104 -10.27 -4.41 11.99
CA ALA A 104 -10.13 -3.50 10.84
C ALA A 104 -10.60 -4.16 9.53
N ARG A 105 -10.33 -5.46 9.34
CA ARG A 105 -10.78 -6.22 8.17
C ARG A 105 -12.31 -6.32 8.09
N GLU A 106 -12.96 -6.58 9.24
CA GLU A 106 -14.42 -6.62 9.33
C GLU A 106 -15.02 -5.23 9.09
N LYS A 107 -14.47 -4.19 9.70
CA LYS A 107 -14.90 -2.81 9.53
C LYS A 107 -14.75 -2.33 8.08
N VAL A 108 -13.68 -2.68 7.40
CA VAL A 108 -13.48 -2.37 5.97
C VAL A 108 -14.53 -3.04 5.08
N ALA A 109 -14.95 -4.28 5.39
CA ALA A 109 -16.01 -4.97 4.66
C ALA A 109 -17.37 -4.30 4.87
N GLU A 110 -17.67 -3.88 6.10
CA GLU A 110 -18.88 -3.10 6.44
C GLU A 110 -18.90 -1.77 5.67
N ILE A 111 -17.83 -0.97 5.76
CA ILE A 111 -17.70 0.32 5.07
C ILE A 111 -17.90 0.17 3.55
N ALA A 112 -17.31 -0.86 2.95
CA ALA A 112 -17.47 -1.11 1.52
C ALA A 112 -18.92 -1.45 1.15
N THR A 113 -19.62 -2.19 2.00
CA THR A 113 -21.03 -2.55 1.79
C THR A 113 -21.93 -1.32 1.90
N GLU A 114 -21.78 -0.53 2.96
CA GLU A 114 -22.60 0.64 3.24
C GLU A 114 -22.40 1.76 2.22
N THR A 115 -21.13 2.07 1.90
CA THR A 115 -20.82 3.14 0.93
C THR A 115 -21.03 2.73 -0.52
N GLY A 116 -20.98 1.42 -0.81
CA GLY A 116 -20.94 0.86 -2.15
C GLY A 116 -19.63 1.09 -2.89
N GLU A 117 -18.65 1.75 -2.28
CA GLU A 117 -17.38 2.13 -2.86
C GLU A 117 -16.24 1.17 -2.43
N ARG A 118 -15.01 1.48 -2.76
CA ARG A 118 -13.85 0.73 -2.28
C ARG A 118 -13.40 1.27 -0.93
N ALA A 119 -13.36 0.41 0.07
CA ALA A 119 -12.82 0.70 1.39
C ALA A 119 -11.49 -0.03 1.64
N GLN A 120 -10.61 0.56 2.40
CA GLN A 120 -9.30 0.00 2.75
C GLN A 120 -8.84 0.45 4.15
N TYR A 121 -8.05 -0.41 4.78
CA TYR A 121 -7.25 -0.07 5.95
C TYR A 121 -5.79 -0.10 5.58
N ILE A 122 -5.09 0.98 5.88
CA ILE A 122 -3.72 1.24 5.48
C ILE A 122 -2.92 1.51 6.74
N VAL A 123 -1.70 0.98 6.79
CA VAL A 123 -0.74 1.20 7.89
C VAL A 123 0.53 1.85 7.35
N GLU A 124 1.32 2.46 8.23
CA GLU A 124 2.67 2.92 7.89
C GLU A 124 3.67 1.81 8.20
N GLU A 125 4.59 1.57 7.29
CA GLU A 125 5.75 0.73 7.52
C GLU A 125 6.95 1.24 6.69
N HIS A 126 8.05 1.55 7.36
CA HIS A 126 9.27 2.09 6.74
C HIS A 126 9.05 3.39 5.92
N GLY A 127 8.20 4.28 6.41
CA GLY A 127 7.90 5.55 5.76
C GLY A 127 6.93 5.45 4.57
N GLU A 128 6.36 4.29 4.32
CA GLU A 128 5.41 4.05 3.24
C GLU A 128 4.04 3.63 3.76
N ALA A 129 3.01 3.87 2.96
CA ALA A 129 1.67 3.38 3.21
C ALA A 129 1.52 1.96 2.65
N VAL A 130 1.10 1.01 3.49
CA VAL A 130 0.89 -0.41 3.11
C VAL A 130 -0.60 -0.75 3.19
N TYR A 131 -1.14 -1.30 2.11
CA TYR A 131 -2.52 -1.82 2.11
C TYR A 131 -2.61 -3.10 2.95
N LEU A 132 -3.11 -3.01 4.16
CA LEU A 132 -3.22 -4.16 5.06
C LEU A 132 -4.48 -5.00 4.78
N CYS A 133 -5.62 -4.34 4.51
CA CYS A 133 -6.82 -5.01 4.02
C CYS A 133 -7.68 -4.07 3.16
N ARG A 134 -8.54 -4.64 2.33
CA ARG A 134 -9.46 -3.90 1.46
C ARG A 134 -10.73 -4.69 1.16
N ALA A 135 -11.80 -3.98 0.89
CA ALA A 135 -13.03 -4.51 0.33
C ALA A 135 -13.56 -3.60 -0.79
N VAL A 136 -14.33 -4.18 -1.70
CA VAL A 136 -14.89 -3.45 -2.85
C VAL A 136 -16.41 -3.60 -2.81
N GLY A 137 -17.11 -2.49 -2.59
CA GLY A 137 -18.55 -2.44 -2.59
C GLY A 137 -19.14 -2.59 -4.00
N ALA A 138 -20.47 -2.64 -4.08
CA ALA A 138 -21.20 -2.95 -5.32
C ALA A 138 -20.90 -1.99 -6.49
N ARG A 139 -20.50 -0.76 -6.21
CA ARG A 139 -20.13 0.28 -7.20
C ARG A 139 -18.63 0.59 -7.21
N GLY A 140 -17.86 -0.11 -6.36
CA GLY A 140 -16.45 0.17 -6.18
C GLY A 140 -15.61 -0.17 -7.41
N VAL A 141 -14.65 0.69 -7.73
CA VAL A 141 -13.71 0.46 -8.83
C VAL A 141 -12.57 -0.43 -8.34
N ARG A 142 -12.31 -1.49 -9.10
CA ARG A 142 -11.15 -2.35 -8.88
C ARG A 142 -9.93 -1.70 -9.51
N THR A 143 -9.25 -0.87 -8.74
CA THR A 143 -7.91 -0.40 -9.10
C THR A 143 -6.88 -1.27 -8.38
N ASP A 144 -5.82 -1.67 -9.05
CA ASP A 144 -4.67 -2.21 -8.34
C ASP A 144 -3.96 -1.05 -7.63
N PRO A 145 -3.64 -1.17 -6.36
CA PRO A 145 -2.72 -2.15 -5.78
C PRO A 145 -3.39 -3.23 -4.92
N GLY A 146 -2.75 -4.40 -4.85
CA GLY A 146 -3.12 -5.53 -3.98
C GLY A 146 -2.83 -5.28 -2.50
N ILE A 147 -3.29 -6.19 -1.63
CA ILE A 147 -2.86 -6.26 -0.22
C ILE A 147 -1.35 -6.44 -0.18
N GLY A 148 -0.66 -5.74 0.73
CA GLY A 148 0.80 -5.70 0.84
C GLY A 148 1.49 -4.71 -0.10
N SER A 149 0.76 -4.07 -1.04
CA SER A 149 1.35 -3.03 -1.90
C SER A 149 1.72 -1.80 -1.09
N ARG A 150 2.87 -1.22 -1.44
CA ARG A 150 3.42 0.00 -0.85
C ARG A 150 3.18 1.20 -1.76
N ILE A 151 2.85 2.32 -1.18
CA ILE A 151 2.65 3.58 -1.87
C ILE A 151 3.14 4.75 -0.99
N PRO A 152 3.55 5.88 -1.59
CA PRO A 152 3.94 7.04 -0.81
C PRO A 152 2.78 7.56 0.06
N LEU A 153 3.05 7.83 1.34
CA LEU A 153 2.05 8.34 2.29
C LEU A 153 1.42 9.66 1.79
N HIS A 154 2.23 10.58 1.28
CA HIS A 154 1.77 11.92 0.85
C HIS A 154 0.74 11.88 -0.29
N SER A 155 0.77 10.84 -1.12
CA SER A 155 -0.07 10.75 -2.32
C SER A 155 -1.50 10.28 -2.06
N THR A 156 -1.80 9.76 -0.85
CA THR A 156 -3.09 9.13 -0.55
C THR A 156 -3.86 9.84 0.58
N ALA A 157 -5.18 9.64 0.65
CA ALA A 157 -5.96 10.14 1.76
C ALA A 157 -5.56 9.45 3.08
N ALA A 158 -5.51 8.12 3.12
CA ALA A 158 -5.10 7.38 4.30
C ALA A 158 -3.69 7.77 4.76
N GLY A 159 -2.72 7.87 3.84
CA GLY A 159 -1.35 8.26 4.18
C GLY A 159 -1.24 9.67 4.76
N LYS A 160 -1.98 10.64 4.21
CA LYS A 160 -2.05 11.99 4.80
C LYS A 160 -2.74 11.99 6.17
N ALA A 161 -3.75 11.15 6.38
CA ALA A 161 -4.38 10.99 7.69
C ALA A 161 -3.39 10.41 8.72
N ILE A 162 -2.61 9.39 8.34
CA ILE A 162 -1.54 8.81 9.17
C ILE A 162 -0.48 9.86 9.52
N LEU A 163 0.06 10.58 8.51
CA LEU A 163 1.07 11.63 8.73
C LEU A 163 0.56 12.76 9.63
N ALA A 164 -0.71 13.14 9.51
CA ALA A 164 -1.30 14.16 10.35
C ALA A 164 -1.49 13.71 11.81
N ALA A 165 -1.75 12.42 12.05
CA ALA A 165 -1.92 11.86 13.38
C ALA A 165 -0.60 11.49 14.08
N MET A 166 0.52 11.46 13.37
CA MET A 166 1.85 11.27 13.94
C MET A 166 2.33 12.55 14.63
N THR A 167 3.39 12.40 15.49
CA THR A 167 4.11 13.58 15.99
C THR A 167 4.74 14.34 14.83
N ALA A 168 4.88 15.65 15.00
CA ALA A 168 5.47 16.49 13.95
C ALA A 168 6.89 16.04 13.57
N GLU A 169 7.69 15.62 14.56
CA GLU A 169 9.05 15.12 14.37
C GLU A 169 9.07 13.83 13.52
N ARG A 170 8.16 12.87 13.83
CA ARG A 170 8.10 11.62 13.08
C ARG A 170 7.66 11.84 11.63
N ALA A 171 6.64 12.67 11.42
CA ALA A 171 6.18 13.04 10.09
C ALA A 171 7.28 13.75 9.28
N ALA A 172 8.03 14.67 9.90
CA ALA A 172 9.15 15.37 9.27
C ALA A 172 10.26 14.39 8.85
N THR A 173 10.67 13.48 9.74
CA THR A 173 11.69 12.46 9.44
C THR A 173 11.28 11.62 8.22
N ILE A 174 10.06 11.10 8.17
CA ILE A 174 9.57 10.33 7.02
C ILE A 174 9.61 11.15 5.73
N LEU A 175 9.18 12.41 5.79
CA LEU A 175 9.12 13.29 4.62
C LEU A 175 10.52 13.84 4.20
N GLU A 176 11.53 13.73 5.06
CA GLU A 176 12.92 14.00 4.71
C GLU A 176 13.55 12.81 3.97
N GLU A 177 13.29 11.61 4.43
CA GLU A 177 13.84 10.37 3.88
C GLU A 177 13.15 9.92 2.58
N GLN A 178 11.88 10.30 2.39
CA GLN A 178 11.07 9.86 1.24
C GLN A 178 10.85 11.01 0.23
N PRO A 179 11.09 10.77 -1.06
CA PRO A 179 10.79 11.76 -2.08
C PRO A 179 9.28 11.95 -2.24
N LEU A 180 8.82 13.19 -2.39
CA LEU A 180 7.43 13.50 -2.74
C LEU A 180 7.19 13.27 -4.24
N ALA A 181 7.32 12.03 -4.70
CA ALA A 181 7.17 11.68 -6.10
C ALA A 181 5.76 11.96 -6.63
N ALA A 182 5.66 12.60 -7.78
CA ALA A 182 4.39 12.81 -8.47
C ALA A 182 3.81 11.48 -8.97
N ARG A 183 2.55 11.21 -8.65
CA ARG A 183 1.76 10.08 -9.16
C ARG A 183 0.81 10.53 -10.26
N THR A 184 0.36 11.77 -10.15
CA THR A 184 -0.52 12.48 -11.08
C THR A 184 -0.14 13.96 -11.05
N ASP A 185 -0.73 14.75 -11.92
CA ASP A 185 -0.58 16.21 -11.93
C ASP A 185 -1.16 16.88 -10.65
N ALA A 186 -2.06 16.18 -9.95
CA ALA A 186 -2.68 16.64 -8.71
C ALA A 186 -1.96 16.18 -7.43
N THR A 187 -0.85 15.45 -7.55
CA THR A 187 -0.04 15.02 -6.39
C THR A 187 0.64 16.22 -5.76
N ILE A 188 0.56 16.33 -4.43
CA ILE A 188 1.32 17.34 -3.68
C ILE A 188 2.79 16.92 -3.65
N THR A 189 3.66 17.71 -4.26
CA THR A 189 5.11 17.48 -4.34
C THR A 189 5.93 18.54 -3.60
N ASP A 190 5.29 19.58 -3.10
CA ASP A 190 5.92 20.61 -2.26
C ASP A 190 5.73 20.29 -0.79
N LYS A 191 6.84 20.19 -0.03
CA LYS A 191 6.82 19.83 1.40
C LYS A 191 6.05 20.86 2.24
N ARG A 192 6.23 22.16 1.98
CA ARG A 192 5.56 23.21 2.75
C ARG A 192 4.04 23.11 2.56
N HIS A 193 3.61 22.99 1.31
CA HIS A 193 2.18 22.80 1.02
C HIS A 193 1.62 21.52 1.66
N LEU A 194 2.39 20.44 1.66
CA LEU A 194 1.97 19.21 2.35
C LEU A 194 1.78 19.45 3.85
N PHE A 195 2.70 20.12 4.54
CA PHE A 195 2.54 20.45 5.97
C PHE A 195 1.31 21.31 6.23
N GLU A 196 1.03 22.32 5.41
CA GLU A 196 -0.20 23.12 5.51
C GLU A 196 -1.46 22.25 5.40
N VAL A 197 -1.46 21.26 4.49
CA VAL A 197 -2.56 20.29 4.35
C VAL A 197 -2.65 19.37 5.57
N LEU A 198 -1.53 18.93 6.13
CA LEU A 198 -1.54 18.08 7.32
C LEU A 198 -2.10 18.82 8.56
N GLU A 199 -1.82 20.12 8.73
CA GLU A 199 -2.46 20.92 9.79
C GLU A 199 -3.97 20.97 9.61
N GLN A 200 -4.47 21.21 8.39
CA GLN A 200 -5.90 21.16 8.11
C GLN A 200 -6.52 19.79 8.41
N VAL A 201 -5.77 18.71 8.17
CA VAL A 201 -6.22 17.34 8.49
C VAL A 201 -6.31 17.17 10.01
N ARG A 202 -5.36 17.66 10.80
CA ARG A 202 -5.39 17.63 12.27
C ARG A 202 -6.61 18.38 12.83
N GLU A 203 -6.88 19.57 12.30
CA GLU A 203 -8.00 20.41 12.76
C GLU A 203 -9.36 19.76 12.49
N ARG A 204 -9.58 19.13 11.32
CA ARG A 204 -10.87 18.56 10.93
C ARG A 204 -11.02 17.07 11.19
N GLY A 205 -9.94 16.35 11.54
CA GLY A 205 -9.93 14.91 11.83
C GLY A 205 -9.91 13.98 10.61
N TYR A 206 -9.95 14.49 9.38
CA TYR A 206 -9.94 13.67 8.19
C TYR A 206 -9.11 14.29 7.04
N SER A 207 -8.65 13.47 6.13
CA SER A 207 -7.93 13.89 4.95
C SER A 207 -8.74 13.69 3.68
N LEU A 208 -8.47 14.52 2.69
CA LEU A 208 -9.01 14.41 1.33
C LEU A 208 -7.88 14.12 0.35
N ASN A 209 -8.17 13.29 -0.63
CA ASN A 209 -7.35 13.13 -1.81
C ASN A 209 -8.20 13.37 -3.05
N ARG A 210 -7.86 14.42 -3.77
CA ARG A 210 -8.52 14.78 -5.03
C ARG A 210 -7.57 14.43 -6.17
N GLU A 211 -7.71 13.22 -6.68
CA GLU A 211 -6.93 12.69 -7.80
C GLU A 211 -5.40 12.61 -7.60
N GLY A 212 -4.88 12.87 -6.39
CA GLY A 212 -3.44 12.94 -6.12
C GLY A 212 -2.70 11.61 -6.15
N ASN A 213 -3.39 10.48 -6.21
CA ASN A 213 -2.77 9.15 -6.36
C ASN A 213 -3.11 8.48 -7.69
N VAL A 214 -4.36 8.61 -8.12
CA VAL A 214 -4.87 8.08 -9.39
C VAL A 214 -5.80 9.12 -10.00
N SER A 215 -5.55 9.52 -11.24
CA SER A 215 -6.41 10.47 -11.98
C SER A 215 -7.84 9.92 -12.08
N GLY A 216 -8.82 10.79 -11.88
CA GLY A 216 -10.24 10.43 -11.86
C GLY A 216 -10.75 9.78 -10.58
N LEU A 217 -9.92 9.61 -9.53
CA LEU A 217 -10.31 9.04 -8.25
C LEU A 217 -10.13 10.03 -7.10
N ASN A 218 -11.18 10.22 -6.32
CA ASN A 218 -11.15 10.91 -5.03
C ASN A 218 -11.17 9.91 -3.87
N ALA A 219 -10.69 10.35 -2.71
CA ALA A 219 -10.70 9.54 -1.50
C ALA A 219 -10.83 10.41 -0.24
N VAL A 220 -11.42 9.82 0.78
CA VAL A 220 -11.40 10.31 2.17
C VAL A 220 -10.58 9.34 3.00
N GLY A 221 -9.81 9.83 3.96
CA GLY A 221 -9.04 9.02 4.91
C GLY A 221 -9.17 9.57 6.31
N VAL A 222 -9.34 8.68 7.29
CA VAL A 222 -9.45 9.01 8.71
C VAL A 222 -8.42 8.19 9.47
N PRO A 223 -7.58 8.77 10.33
CA PRO A 223 -6.64 8.02 11.12
C PRO A 223 -7.36 7.13 12.13
N VAL A 224 -6.72 6.05 12.54
CA VAL A 224 -7.13 5.19 13.65
C VAL A 224 -6.03 5.30 14.70
N VAL A 225 -6.39 5.81 15.89
CA VAL A 225 -5.44 6.12 16.97
C VAL A 225 -5.83 5.32 18.21
N VAL A 226 -4.90 4.59 18.78
CA VAL A 226 -5.09 3.80 20.00
C VAL A 226 -3.97 4.16 20.97
N ASP A 227 -4.31 4.54 22.20
CA ASP A 227 -3.35 4.96 23.23
C ASP A 227 -2.34 6.00 22.71
N ASP A 228 -2.84 7.07 22.09
CA ASP A 228 -2.07 8.16 21.47
C ASP A 228 -1.12 7.72 20.33
N THR A 229 -1.25 6.49 19.86
CA THR A 229 -0.45 5.95 18.76
C THR A 229 -1.31 5.73 17.52
N VAL A 230 -0.91 6.29 16.37
CA VAL A 230 -1.57 6.01 15.10
C VAL A 230 -1.23 4.57 14.67
N VAL A 231 -2.23 3.71 14.62
CA VAL A 231 -2.10 2.30 14.24
C VAL A 231 -2.45 2.06 12.78
N GLY A 232 -3.02 3.05 12.10
CA GLY A 232 -3.36 3.00 10.69
C GLY A 232 -4.36 4.07 10.28
N ALA A 233 -5.04 3.88 9.14
CA ALA A 233 -6.12 4.73 8.68
C ALA A 233 -7.16 3.94 7.89
N LEU A 234 -8.43 4.24 8.12
CA LEU A 234 -9.54 3.85 7.26
C LEU A 234 -9.65 4.83 6.08
N SER A 235 -9.98 4.32 4.90
CA SER A 235 -10.18 5.17 3.74
C SER A 235 -11.24 4.60 2.80
N VAL A 236 -12.00 5.50 2.17
CA VAL A 236 -12.91 5.19 1.07
C VAL A 236 -12.45 5.93 -0.17
N SER A 237 -12.41 5.23 -1.29
CA SER A 237 -12.01 5.78 -2.60
C SER A 237 -12.99 5.38 -3.69
N GLY A 238 -13.20 6.28 -4.64
CA GLY A 238 -14.09 6.06 -5.80
C GLY A 238 -13.93 7.14 -6.85
N PRO A 239 -14.63 6.99 -8.00
CA PRO A 239 -14.58 7.96 -9.09
C PRO A 239 -14.91 9.38 -8.64
N SER A 240 -14.13 10.35 -9.12
CA SER A 240 -14.21 11.75 -8.69
C SER A 240 -15.59 12.37 -8.95
N HIS A 241 -16.31 11.92 -9.98
CA HIS A 241 -17.68 12.39 -10.26
C HIS A 241 -18.72 11.87 -9.24
N ARG A 242 -18.47 10.76 -8.53
CA ARG A 242 -19.35 10.23 -7.47
C ARG A 242 -18.93 10.69 -6.09
N LEU A 243 -17.64 10.76 -5.83
CA LEU A 243 -17.06 11.31 -4.61
C LEU A 243 -16.74 12.78 -4.81
N ALA A 244 -17.78 13.63 -4.80
CA ALA A 244 -17.71 15.07 -4.99
C ALA A 244 -18.72 15.79 -4.08
N GLY A 245 -18.61 17.12 -3.96
CA GLY A 245 -19.50 17.94 -3.15
C GLY A 245 -19.63 17.43 -1.71
N ASP A 246 -20.85 17.46 -1.18
CA ASP A 246 -21.15 17.08 0.19
C ASP A 246 -20.80 15.62 0.52
N ARG A 247 -20.94 14.73 -0.44
CA ARG A 247 -20.53 13.33 -0.25
C ARG A 247 -19.03 13.17 0.07
N LEU A 248 -18.17 14.02 -0.53
CA LEU A 248 -16.73 13.99 -0.28
C LEU A 248 -16.33 14.74 0.99
N THR A 249 -17.02 15.83 1.33
CA THR A 249 -16.59 16.78 2.39
C THR A 249 -17.46 16.78 3.65
N GLY A 250 -18.57 16.05 3.64
CA GLY A 250 -19.53 15.91 4.75
C GLY A 250 -19.87 14.44 5.01
N GLU A 251 -20.73 13.81 4.20
CA GLU A 251 -21.28 12.47 4.48
C GLU A 251 -20.21 11.39 4.75
N LEU A 252 -19.23 11.24 3.85
CA LEU A 252 -18.20 10.21 3.99
C LEU A 252 -17.22 10.49 5.13
N PRO A 253 -16.72 11.72 5.34
CA PRO A 253 -15.94 12.04 6.53
C PRO A 253 -16.65 11.71 7.82
N ASP A 254 -17.91 12.16 8.01
CA ASP A 254 -18.68 11.91 9.24
C ASP A 254 -18.88 10.41 9.50
N TYR A 255 -19.21 9.66 8.46
CA TYR A 255 -19.35 8.20 8.54
C TYR A 255 -18.03 7.52 8.93
N LEU A 256 -16.92 7.89 8.27
CA LEU A 256 -15.60 7.31 8.53
C LEU A 256 -15.06 7.68 9.91
N LEU A 257 -15.30 8.89 10.40
CA LEU A 257 -14.95 9.30 11.77
C LEU A 257 -15.66 8.42 12.81
N GLY A 258 -16.96 8.17 12.61
CA GLY A 258 -17.72 7.25 13.47
C GLY A 258 -17.17 5.82 13.42
N ALA A 259 -16.83 5.31 12.23
CA ALA A 259 -16.27 3.98 12.05
C ALA A 259 -14.86 3.85 12.66
N ALA A 260 -14.04 4.90 12.58
CA ALA A 260 -12.72 4.94 13.19
C ALA A 260 -12.80 4.93 14.73
N ASN A 261 -13.65 5.77 15.32
CA ASN A 261 -13.87 5.78 16.77
C ASN A 261 -14.34 4.42 17.30
N GLU A 262 -15.26 3.75 16.59
CA GLU A 262 -15.71 2.40 16.97
C GLU A 262 -14.56 1.39 16.90
N LEU A 263 -13.75 1.45 15.84
CA LEU A 263 -12.59 0.56 15.68
C LEU A 263 -11.55 0.81 16.78
N GLU A 264 -11.23 2.05 17.10
CA GLU A 264 -10.31 2.46 18.16
C GLU A 264 -10.72 1.88 19.51
N LEU A 265 -12.00 2.04 19.89
CA LEU A 265 -12.55 1.48 21.11
C LEU A 265 -12.43 -0.05 21.12
N ASN A 266 -12.82 -0.72 20.05
CA ASN A 266 -12.75 -2.16 19.96
C ASN A 266 -11.31 -2.69 20.04
N VAL A 267 -10.34 -1.99 19.45
CA VAL A 267 -8.92 -2.37 19.53
C VAL A 267 -8.34 -2.13 20.93
N ALA A 268 -8.72 -1.03 21.58
CA ALA A 268 -8.23 -0.70 22.92
C ALA A 268 -8.71 -1.70 24.00
N TYR A 269 -9.86 -2.37 23.80
CA TYR A 269 -10.45 -3.30 24.74
C TYR A 269 -10.36 -4.78 24.31
N ALA A 270 -9.65 -5.11 23.23
CA ALA A 270 -9.43 -6.48 22.74
C ALA A 270 -8.20 -7.11 23.37
#